data_3d6059a696c90ce6ad761458a21325ab
#
_entry.id   3d6059a696c90ce6ad761458a21325ab
#
_cell.length_a   1.000
_cell.length_b   1.000
_cell.length_c   1.000
_cell.angle_alpha   90.00
_cell.angle_beta   90.00
_cell.angle_gamma   90.00
#
_symmetry.space_group_name_H-M   'P 1'
#
loop_
_entity.id
_entity.type
_entity.pdbx_description
1 polymer ?
#
loop_
_entity_poly.entity_id
_entity_poly.type
_entity_poly.pdbx_seq_one_letter_code
_entity_poly.pdbx_strand_id
1 'polypeptide(L)'
;MNNALIVRNVSKTFDKFKLDNISFEVPGGSIVGVIGKNGCGKSTLLYALMGLKESDSADTGIVIDGVCLQTDEKAYKKKIAYVFSELPFRENLSAVSIGKYYGRYYDGFNQEKYEAFLKQYGLIDFPGVPLRISKSKKDIMNASDFSQGQKILLQLAFAQSYDAQVYFFDEPTGNLDVEFRDKFYETIRELAADENKCVIYATHLVEELEHFADYILWLQKKDNTGSKFYYGSLDELRDSYRLVSGEKALLERIPKELVVGGRLSESSNELLIKYDEAKISAKINDEIGYGETEINDEIGYGATKLDHEIRQHMRYAELKEIMYYVQKNEIIKEGGDEQ
;
A
#
# COMPACT_ATOMS: atom_id res chain seq x y z
N MET A 1 9.32 -9.32 -17.80
CA MET A 1 8.33 -9.60 -16.74
C MET A 1 6.95 -9.45 -17.35
N ASN A 2 6.02 -10.35 -17.04
CA ASN A 2 4.65 -10.25 -17.55
C ASN A 2 3.84 -9.38 -16.57
N ASN A 3 3.14 -8.36 -17.07
CA ASN A 3 2.31 -7.51 -16.22
C ASN A 3 0.99 -8.23 -15.95
N ALA A 4 0.65 -8.43 -14.67
CA ALA A 4 -0.61 -9.02 -14.25
C ALA A 4 -1.79 -8.01 -14.39
N LEU A 5 -1.51 -6.72 -14.19
CA LEU A 5 -2.50 -5.65 -14.34
C LEU A 5 -1.88 -4.45 -15.07
N ILE A 6 -2.55 -3.94 -16.09
CA ILE A 6 -2.19 -2.71 -16.80
C ILE A 6 -3.32 -1.70 -16.63
N VAL A 7 -2.98 -0.49 -16.18
CA VAL A 7 -3.92 0.60 -15.95
C VAL A 7 -3.49 1.83 -16.75
N ARG A 8 -4.38 2.37 -17.57
CA ARG A 8 -4.14 3.53 -18.42
C ARG A 8 -5.27 4.54 -18.30
N ASN A 9 -4.91 5.79 -18.03
CA ASN A 9 -5.75 6.97 -18.09
C ASN A 9 -7.06 6.89 -17.29
N VAL A 10 -7.04 6.25 -16.11
CA VAL A 10 -8.19 6.19 -15.22
C VAL A 10 -8.45 7.56 -14.63
N SER A 11 -9.65 8.11 -14.89
CA SER A 11 -10.11 9.39 -14.36
C SER A 11 -11.55 9.26 -13.89
N LYS A 12 -11.92 9.97 -12.80
CA LYS A 12 -13.28 10.00 -12.27
C LYS A 12 -13.59 11.35 -11.65
N THR A 13 -14.66 11.98 -12.11
CA THR A 13 -15.11 13.27 -11.63
C THR A 13 -16.35 13.13 -10.77
N PHE A 14 -16.37 13.84 -9.65
CA PHE A 14 -17.52 14.03 -8.75
C PHE A 14 -17.71 15.53 -8.52
N ASP A 15 -18.82 15.94 -7.92
CA ASP A 15 -19.13 17.36 -7.68
C ASP A 15 -18.00 18.14 -6.98
N LYS A 16 -17.30 17.50 -6.04
CA LYS A 16 -16.27 18.14 -5.19
C LYS A 16 -14.91 17.48 -5.25
N PHE A 17 -14.71 16.52 -6.16
CA PHE A 17 -13.46 15.77 -6.24
C PHE A 17 -13.26 15.19 -7.65
N LYS A 18 -12.03 15.21 -8.13
CA LYS A 18 -11.62 14.52 -9.37
C LYS A 18 -10.45 13.61 -9.09
N LEU A 19 -10.54 12.35 -9.50
CA LEU A 19 -9.37 11.50 -9.69
C LEU A 19 -8.89 11.69 -11.13
N ASP A 20 -7.61 12.00 -11.33
CA ASP A 20 -7.14 12.47 -12.65
C ASP A 20 -5.97 11.64 -13.17
N ASN A 21 -6.18 11.05 -14.34
CA ASN A 21 -5.16 10.43 -15.20
C ASN A 21 -4.22 9.45 -14.48
N ILE A 22 -4.78 8.44 -13.83
CA ILE A 22 -3.97 7.41 -13.15
C ILE A 22 -3.57 6.33 -14.14
N SER A 23 -2.26 6.13 -14.28
CA SER A 23 -1.66 5.11 -15.14
C SER A 23 -0.49 4.42 -14.43
N PHE A 24 -0.47 3.08 -14.44
CA PHE A 24 0.60 2.24 -13.89
C PHE A 24 0.47 0.81 -14.40
N GLU A 25 1.52 0.02 -14.26
CA GLU A 25 1.55 -1.39 -14.66
C GLU A 25 2.09 -2.23 -13.49
N VAL A 26 1.41 -3.33 -13.17
CA VAL A 26 1.74 -4.18 -12.02
C VAL A 26 2.35 -5.47 -12.51
N PRO A 27 3.60 -5.76 -12.15
CA PRO A 27 4.21 -7.05 -12.45
C PRO A 27 3.45 -8.20 -11.78
N GLY A 28 3.42 -9.35 -12.43
CA GLY A 28 2.97 -10.58 -11.78
C GLY A 28 3.90 -10.94 -10.62
N GLY A 29 3.36 -11.59 -9.60
CA GLY A 29 4.10 -11.95 -8.40
C GLY A 29 4.35 -10.79 -7.45
N SER A 30 3.61 -9.67 -7.55
CA SER A 30 3.88 -8.49 -6.73
C SER A 30 2.69 -7.97 -5.93
N ILE A 31 3.00 -7.27 -4.86
CA ILE A 31 2.06 -6.58 -3.96
C ILE A 31 2.27 -5.07 -4.10
N VAL A 32 1.22 -4.36 -4.51
CA VAL A 32 1.21 -2.89 -4.63
C VAL A 32 0.44 -2.29 -3.46
N GLY A 33 1.13 -1.54 -2.62
CA GLY A 33 0.52 -0.70 -1.60
C GLY A 33 -0.01 0.60 -2.19
N VAL A 34 -1.31 0.87 -2.04
CA VAL A 34 -1.95 2.14 -2.46
C VAL A 34 -2.09 3.04 -1.25
N ILE A 35 -1.31 4.14 -1.22
CA ILE A 35 -1.24 5.06 -0.09
C ILE A 35 -1.70 6.47 -0.48
N GLY A 36 -2.00 7.26 0.53
CA GLY A 36 -2.39 8.67 0.39
C GLY A 36 -3.37 9.11 1.47
N LYS A 37 -3.50 10.42 1.67
CA LYS A 37 -4.43 11.01 2.66
C LYS A 37 -5.88 10.60 2.38
N ASN A 38 -6.71 10.66 3.42
CA ASN A 38 -8.14 10.45 3.26
C ASN A 38 -8.73 11.42 2.23
N GLY A 39 -9.58 10.89 1.34
CA GLY A 39 -10.17 11.65 0.25
C GLY A 39 -9.24 11.96 -0.94
N CYS A 40 -8.06 11.32 -1.06
CA CYS A 40 -7.19 11.44 -2.24
C CYS A 40 -7.62 10.54 -3.42
N GLY A 41 -8.59 9.62 -3.21
CA GLY A 41 -9.16 8.81 -4.28
C GLY A 41 -8.77 7.33 -4.27
N LYS A 42 -8.17 6.78 -3.19
CA LYS A 42 -7.79 5.35 -3.11
C LYS A 42 -8.96 4.42 -3.45
N SER A 43 -10.05 4.47 -2.67
CA SER A 43 -11.22 3.62 -2.92
C SER A 43 -11.91 3.94 -4.26
N THR A 44 -11.86 5.21 -4.73
CA THR A 44 -12.36 5.57 -6.05
C THR A 44 -11.57 4.85 -7.15
N LEU A 45 -10.25 4.83 -7.04
CA LEU A 45 -9.39 4.09 -7.96
C LEU A 45 -9.69 2.59 -7.90
N LEU A 46 -9.70 1.99 -6.70
CA LEU A 46 -10.02 0.57 -6.56
C LEU A 46 -11.36 0.20 -7.19
N TYR A 47 -12.41 1.00 -6.95
CA TYR A 47 -13.73 0.74 -7.53
C TYR A 47 -13.73 0.87 -9.06
N ALA A 48 -12.94 1.79 -9.63
CA ALA A 48 -12.76 1.87 -11.08
C ALA A 48 -12.03 0.64 -11.63
N LEU A 49 -10.97 0.19 -10.96
CA LEU A 49 -10.22 -1.02 -11.33
C LEU A 49 -11.07 -2.29 -11.24
N MET A 50 -11.97 -2.37 -10.29
CA MET A 50 -12.90 -3.51 -10.14
C MET A 50 -14.11 -3.45 -11.10
N GLY A 51 -14.25 -2.37 -11.89
CA GLY A 51 -15.43 -2.18 -12.74
C GLY A 51 -16.72 -1.91 -11.96
N LEU A 52 -16.61 -1.39 -10.72
CA LEU A 52 -17.75 -0.94 -9.90
C LEU A 52 -18.09 0.53 -10.15
N LYS A 53 -17.16 1.27 -10.73
CA LYS A 53 -17.35 2.65 -11.21
C LYS A 53 -16.69 2.81 -12.57
N GLU A 54 -17.39 3.39 -13.51
CA GLU A 54 -16.83 3.69 -14.82
C GLU A 54 -15.86 4.87 -14.75
N SER A 55 -14.78 4.79 -15.51
CA SER A 55 -13.87 5.93 -15.74
C SER A 55 -14.53 6.93 -16.70
N ASP A 56 -14.27 8.21 -16.50
CA ASP A 56 -14.79 9.28 -17.37
C ASP A 56 -13.88 9.55 -18.58
N SER A 57 -12.67 8.96 -18.60
CA SER A 57 -11.75 9.11 -19.74
C SER A 57 -12.09 8.12 -20.85
N ALA A 58 -12.23 8.61 -22.07
CA ALA A 58 -12.49 7.78 -23.25
C ALA A 58 -11.33 6.83 -23.60
N ASP A 59 -10.09 7.22 -23.23
CA ASP A 59 -8.87 6.45 -23.50
C ASP A 59 -8.50 5.53 -22.33
N THR A 60 -9.45 5.24 -21.43
CA THR A 60 -9.19 4.33 -20.30
C THR A 60 -8.97 2.91 -20.81
N GLY A 61 -7.88 2.29 -20.34
CA GLY A 61 -7.58 0.88 -20.55
C GLY A 61 -7.22 0.20 -19.23
N ILE A 62 -8.04 -0.76 -18.79
CA ILE A 62 -7.75 -1.59 -17.61
C ILE A 62 -7.72 -3.03 -18.08
N VAL A 63 -6.54 -3.67 -18.04
CA VAL A 63 -6.29 -4.97 -18.67
C VAL A 63 -5.69 -5.95 -17.68
N ILE A 64 -6.26 -7.15 -17.58
CA ILE A 64 -5.72 -8.30 -16.85
C ILE A 64 -5.55 -9.44 -17.84
N ASP A 65 -4.31 -9.93 -18.02
CA ASP A 65 -4.00 -11.06 -18.90
C ASP A 65 -4.67 -10.92 -20.28
N GLY A 66 -4.49 -9.77 -20.92
CA GLY A 66 -5.05 -9.45 -22.24
C GLY A 66 -6.55 -9.16 -22.28
N VAL A 67 -7.29 -9.33 -21.19
CA VAL A 67 -8.74 -9.04 -21.09
C VAL A 67 -8.93 -7.61 -20.61
N CYS A 68 -9.55 -6.78 -21.44
CA CYS A 68 -9.81 -5.36 -21.14
C CYS A 68 -11.20 -5.19 -20.52
N LEU A 69 -11.27 -4.48 -19.37
CA LEU A 69 -12.52 -4.18 -18.67
C LEU A 69 -13.55 -3.47 -19.57
N GLN A 70 -13.09 -2.52 -20.40
CA GLN A 70 -13.97 -1.70 -21.25
C GLN A 70 -14.59 -2.47 -22.42
N THR A 71 -13.99 -3.59 -22.84
CA THR A 71 -14.45 -4.39 -23.98
C THR A 71 -15.09 -5.72 -23.58
N ASP A 72 -14.65 -6.32 -22.49
CA ASP A 72 -15.22 -7.57 -21.94
C ASP A 72 -15.23 -7.56 -20.42
N GLU A 73 -16.16 -6.75 -19.88
CA GLU A 73 -16.34 -6.61 -18.43
C GLU A 73 -16.61 -7.95 -17.74
N LYS A 74 -17.36 -8.85 -18.38
CA LYS A 74 -17.72 -10.15 -17.80
C LYS A 74 -16.49 -11.05 -17.65
N ALA A 75 -15.65 -11.16 -18.68
CA ALA A 75 -14.42 -11.94 -18.61
C ALA A 75 -13.41 -11.30 -17.65
N TYR A 76 -13.32 -9.98 -17.63
CA TYR A 76 -12.47 -9.24 -16.69
C TYR A 76 -12.87 -9.52 -15.24
N LYS A 77 -14.16 -9.40 -14.89
CA LYS A 77 -14.66 -9.61 -13.52
C LYS A 77 -14.45 -11.04 -12.99
N LYS A 78 -14.26 -12.03 -13.86
CA LYS A 78 -13.90 -13.38 -13.46
C LYS A 78 -12.44 -13.52 -13.00
N LYS A 79 -11.58 -12.59 -13.41
CA LYS A 79 -10.16 -12.57 -13.08
C LYS A 79 -9.82 -11.79 -11.81
N ILE A 80 -10.81 -11.19 -11.16
CA ILE A 80 -10.59 -10.37 -9.96
C ILE A 80 -11.23 -10.99 -8.72
N ALA A 81 -10.57 -10.78 -7.58
CA ALA A 81 -11.12 -11.02 -6.27
C ALA A 81 -11.00 -9.75 -5.42
N TYR A 82 -11.85 -9.61 -4.41
CA TYR A 82 -11.83 -8.46 -3.53
C TYR A 82 -12.16 -8.85 -2.10
N VAL A 83 -11.57 -8.10 -1.16
CA VAL A 83 -11.85 -8.16 0.28
C VAL A 83 -12.03 -6.72 0.76
N PHE A 84 -13.20 -6.41 1.26
CA PHE A 84 -13.56 -5.10 1.79
C PHE A 84 -13.56 -5.11 3.31
N SER A 85 -13.48 -3.93 3.91
CA SER A 85 -13.70 -3.75 5.34
C SER A 85 -15.11 -4.19 5.78
N GLU A 86 -16.11 -4.08 4.88
CA GLU A 86 -17.48 -4.56 5.11
C GLU A 86 -17.72 -5.88 4.39
N LEU A 87 -18.58 -6.73 4.96
CA LEU A 87 -18.92 -8.02 4.38
C LEU A 87 -19.87 -7.85 3.19
N PRO A 88 -19.50 -8.28 1.94
CA PRO A 88 -20.35 -8.14 0.76
C PRO A 88 -21.41 -9.26 0.65
N PHE A 89 -21.39 -10.21 1.56
CA PHE A 89 -22.31 -11.35 1.56
C PHE A 89 -23.52 -11.12 2.46
N ARG A 90 -24.60 -11.88 2.23
CA ARG A 90 -25.76 -11.86 3.10
C ARG A 90 -25.39 -12.38 4.49
N GLU A 91 -25.55 -11.54 5.49
CA GLU A 91 -25.15 -11.85 6.87
C GLU A 91 -25.98 -12.94 7.56
N ASN A 92 -27.18 -13.23 7.05
CA ASN A 92 -28.03 -14.30 7.56
C ASN A 92 -27.68 -15.70 7.02
N LEU A 93 -26.61 -15.83 6.26
CA LEU A 93 -26.08 -17.10 5.79
C LEU A 93 -24.93 -17.57 6.67
N SER A 94 -24.83 -18.89 6.91
CA SER A 94 -23.63 -19.47 7.49
C SER A 94 -22.45 -19.44 6.52
N ALA A 95 -21.22 -19.50 7.02
CA ALA A 95 -20.01 -19.52 6.18
C ALA A 95 -20.10 -20.55 5.05
N VAL A 96 -20.49 -21.79 5.37
CA VAL A 96 -20.66 -22.87 4.38
C VAL A 96 -21.72 -22.51 3.31
N SER A 97 -22.84 -21.91 3.75
CA SER A 97 -23.93 -21.53 2.86
C SER A 97 -23.56 -20.41 1.91
N ILE A 98 -22.65 -19.50 2.31
CA ILE A 98 -22.11 -18.43 1.47
C ILE A 98 -21.40 -19.03 0.25
N GLY A 99 -20.49 -20.00 0.43
CA GLY A 99 -19.84 -20.67 -0.69
C GLY A 99 -20.84 -21.33 -1.65
N LYS A 100 -21.81 -22.10 -1.12
CA LYS A 100 -22.84 -22.75 -1.92
C LYS A 100 -23.76 -21.77 -2.67
N TYR A 101 -24.05 -20.60 -2.08
CA TYR A 101 -24.96 -19.62 -2.66
C TYR A 101 -24.24 -18.75 -3.69
N TYR A 102 -23.05 -18.18 -3.36
CA TYR A 102 -22.35 -17.24 -4.20
C TYR A 102 -21.37 -17.92 -5.16
N GLY A 103 -20.75 -19.04 -4.77
CA GLY A 103 -19.76 -19.75 -5.57
C GLY A 103 -20.21 -20.10 -6.99
N ARG A 104 -21.51 -20.39 -7.17
CA ARG A 104 -22.10 -20.69 -8.49
C ARG A 104 -22.01 -19.55 -9.51
N TYR A 105 -21.73 -18.34 -9.08
CA TYR A 105 -21.58 -17.17 -9.96
C TYR A 105 -20.12 -16.95 -10.41
N TYR A 106 -19.18 -17.74 -9.85
CA TYR A 106 -17.76 -17.64 -10.12
C TYR A 106 -17.28 -18.90 -10.85
N ASP A 107 -16.78 -18.74 -12.07
CA ASP A 107 -16.23 -19.85 -12.83
C ASP A 107 -15.03 -20.45 -12.09
N GLY A 108 -14.97 -21.77 -12.02
CA GLY A 108 -13.88 -22.46 -11.32
C GLY A 108 -13.95 -22.41 -9.79
N PHE A 109 -15.03 -21.85 -9.20
CA PHE A 109 -15.19 -21.89 -7.74
C PHE A 109 -15.21 -23.34 -7.24
N ASN A 110 -14.34 -23.62 -6.27
CA ASN A 110 -14.20 -24.94 -5.67
C ASN A 110 -14.69 -24.91 -4.22
N GLN A 111 -15.87 -25.52 -3.98
CA GLN A 111 -16.48 -25.57 -2.66
C GLN A 111 -15.62 -26.33 -1.63
N GLU A 112 -14.93 -27.40 -2.03
CA GLU A 112 -14.08 -28.18 -1.10
C GLU A 112 -12.86 -27.34 -0.69
N LYS A 113 -12.23 -26.65 -1.63
CA LYS A 113 -11.14 -25.70 -1.37
C LYS A 113 -11.59 -24.58 -0.44
N TYR A 114 -12.78 -24.03 -0.67
CA TYR A 114 -13.38 -23.00 0.18
C TYR A 114 -13.55 -23.50 1.62
N GLU A 115 -14.14 -24.68 1.80
CA GLU A 115 -14.35 -25.26 3.12
C GLU A 115 -13.04 -25.64 3.82
N ALA A 116 -12.01 -26.01 3.06
CA ALA A 116 -10.66 -26.21 3.59
C ALA A 116 -10.08 -24.92 4.16
N PHE A 117 -10.21 -23.79 3.45
CA PHE A 117 -9.79 -22.47 3.95
C PHE A 117 -10.63 -22.03 5.17
N LEU A 118 -11.95 -22.23 5.14
CA LEU A 118 -12.80 -21.94 6.31
C LEU A 118 -12.31 -22.69 7.55
N LYS A 119 -11.93 -23.95 7.40
CA LYS A 119 -11.38 -24.76 8.49
C LYS A 119 -10.01 -24.24 8.94
N GLN A 120 -9.11 -23.94 8.00
CA GLN A 120 -7.80 -23.38 8.28
C GLN A 120 -7.88 -22.07 9.08
N TYR A 121 -8.89 -21.23 8.77
CA TYR A 121 -9.12 -19.96 9.45
C TYR A 121 -9.97 -20.09 10.73
N GLY A 122 -10.38 -21.31 11.09
CA GLY A 122 -11.19 -21.56 12.29
C GLY A 122 -12.64 -21.06 12.16
N LEU A 123 -13.15 -20.91 10.94
CA LEU A 123 -14.52 -20.48 10.67
C LEU A 123 -15.51 -21.64 10.58
N ILE A 124 -15.03 -22.88 10.53
CA ILE A 124 -15.77 -24.13 10.68
C ILE A 124 -14.88 -25.18 11.35
N ASP A 125 -15.50 -26.16 12.04
CA ASP A 125 -14.78 -27.27 12.64
C ASP A 125 -14.55 -28.40 11.64
N PHE A 126 -15.58 -28.69 10.82
CA PHE A 126 -15.57 -29.78 9.81
C PHE A 126 -16.13 -29.26 8.48
N PRO A 127 -15.61 -29.76 7.32
CA PRO A 127 -16.16 -29.42 6.00
C PRO A 127 -17.67 -29.76 5.94
N GLY A 128 -18.41 -28.82 5.32
CA GLY A 128 -19.87 -28.95 5.18
C GLY A 128 -20.69 -28.69 6.45
N VAL A 129 -20.05 -28.49 7.60
CA VAL A 129 -20.72 -28.28 8.89
C VAL A 129 -20.47 -26.84 9.37
N PRO A 130 -21.50 -25.98 9.40
CA PRO A 130 -21.36 -24.65 9.95
C PRO A 130 -21.13 -24.67 11.47
N LEU A 131 -20.39 -23.68 11.99
CA LEU A 131 -20.25 -23.45 13.43
C LEU A 131 -21.62 -23.26 14.09
N ARG A 132 -21.69 -23.53 15.37
CA ARG A 132 -22.90 -23.38 16.20
C ARG A 132 -22.60 -22.42 17.36
N ILE A 133 -23.55 -21.56 17.65
CA ILE A 133 -23.51 -20.67 18.82
C ILE A 133 -23.75 -21.48 20.11
N SER A 134 -24.56 -22.55 20.03
CA SER A 134 -24.85 -23.40 21.15
C SER A 134 -24.98 -24.89 20.74
N LYS A 135 -25.15 -25.77 21.72
CA LYS A 135 -25.37 -27.21 21.47
C LYS A 135 -26.73 -27.56 20.81
N SER A 136 -27.59 -26.56 20.62
CA SER A 136 -28.88 -26.72 19.93
C SER A 136 -28.70 -26.82 18.42
N LYS A 137 -29.40 -27.72 17.75
CA LYS A 137 -29.38 -27.86 16.28
C LYS A 137 -29.91 -26.64 15.52
N LYS A 138 -30.59 -25.69 16.21
CA LYS A 138 -31.18 -24.50 15.62
C LYS A 138 -30.26 -23.30 15.63
N ASP A 139 -29.16 -23.33 16.40
CA ASP A 139 -28.31 -22.18 16.63
C ASP A 139 -27.05 -22.23 15.73
N ILE A 140 -27.26 -22.20 14.43
CA ILE A 140 -26.20 -22.12 13.45
C ILE A 140 -25.61 -20.69 13.47
N MET A 141 -24.30 -20.60 13.56
CA MET A 141 -23.58 -19.33 13.47
C MET A 141 -23.66 -18.78 12.03
N ASN A 142 -24.23 -17.61 11.89
CA ASN A 142 -24.32 -16.88 10.64
C ASN A 142 -23.18 -15.88 10.52
N ALA A 143 -23.00 -15.30 9.34
CA ALA A 143 -21.96 -14.32 9.12
C ALA A 143 -22.16 -13.02 9.92
N SER A 144 -23.40 -12.70 10.36
CA SER A 144 -23.70 -11.61 11.30
C SER A 144 -23.03 -11.81 12.67
N ASP A 145 -22.82 -13.04 13.08
CA ASP A 145 -22.29 -13.41 14.40
C ASP A 145 -20.75 -13.42 14.42
N PHE A 146 -20.13 -13.27 13.26
CA PHE A 146 -18.68 -13.23 13.11
C PHE A 146 -18.10 -11.89 13.56
N SER A 147 -16.95 -11.95 14.22
CA SER A 147 -16.14 -10.75 14.46
C SER A 147 -15.69 -10.13 13.14
N GLN A 148 -15.23 -8.87 13.17
CA GLN A 148 -14.73 -8.20 11.97
C GLN A 148 -13.58 -8.99 11.33
N GLY A 149 -12.63 -9.50 12.12
CA GLY A 149 -11.56 -10.35 11.63
C GLY A 149 -12.05 -11.61 10.95
N GLN A 150 -13.02 -12.30 11.56
CA GLN A 150 -13.64 -13.48 10.97
C GLN A 150 -14.37 -13.17 9.65
N LYS A 151 -15.01 -12.00 9.52
CA LYS A 151 -15.63 -11.55 8.27
C LYS A 151 -14.59 -11.30 7.17
N ILE A 152 -13.42 -10.78 7.50
CA ILE A 152 -12.32 -10.61 6.55
C ILE A 152 -11.76 -11.97 6.10
N LEU A 153 -11.49 -12.89 7.05
CA LEU A 153 -11.02 -14.24 6.72
C LEU A 153 -12.04 -15.04 5.89
N LEU A 154 -13.33 -14.83 6.13
CA LEU A 154 -14.41 -15.42 5.33
C LEU A 154 -14.35 -14.94 3.87
N GLN A 155 -14.17 -13.65 3.65
CA GLN A 155 -13.99 -13.08 2.32
C GLN A 155 -12.73 -13.61 1.65
N LEU A 156 -11.63 -13.70 2.39
CA LEU A 156 -10.36 -14.21 1.92
C LEU A 156 -10.46 -15.68 1.51
N ALA A 157 -11.10 -16.53 2.33
CA ALA A 157 -11.39 -17.92 1.99
C ALA A 157 -12.18 -18.04 0.68
N PHE A 158 -13.19 -17.18 0.50
CA PHE A 158 -13.97 -17.13 -0.73
C PHE A 158 -13.12 -16.69 -1.92
N ALA A 159 -12.36 -15.61 -1.78
CA ALA A 159 -11.50 -15.06 -2.83
C ALA A 159 -10.44 -16.04 -3.33
N GLN A 160 -9.92 -16.91 -2.46
CA GLN A 160 -8.94 -17.94 -2.79
C GLN A 160 -9.54 -19.21 -3.42
N SER A 161 -10.87 -19.32 -3.47
CA SER A 161 -11.55 -20.54 -3.88
C SER A 161 -11.93 -20.60 -5.35
N TYR A 162 -11.55 -19.59 -6.13
CA TYR A 162 -11.63 -19.54 -7.59
C TYR A 162 -10.36 -18.97 -8.19
N ASP A 163 -10.25 -18.99 -9.50
CA ASP A 163 -9.01 -18.61 -10.19
C ASP A 163 -8.96 -17.11 -10.50
N ALA A 164 -8.80 -16.29 -9.46
CA ALA A 164 -8.54 -14.86 -9.60
C ALA A 164 -7.06 -14.59 -9.85
N GLN A 165 -6.76 -13.58 -10.66
CA GLN A 165 -5.40 -13.13 -10.97
C GLN A 165 -5.05 -11.82 -10.25
N VAL A 166 -6.03 -10.95 -10.01
CA VAL A 166 -5.82 -9.69 -9.28
C VAL A 166 -6.71 -9.66 -8.03
N TYR A 167 -6.07 -9.46 -6.89
CA TYR A 167 -6.73 -9.40 -5.58
C TYR A 167 -6.73 -7.95 -5.09
N PHE A 168 -7.90 -7.39 -4.87
CA PHE A 168 -8.09 -6.05 -4.34
C PHE A 168 -8.47 -6.09 -2.87
N PHE A 169 -7.75 -5.30 -2.06
CA PHE A 169 -7.99 -5.14 -0.63
C PHE A 169 -8.19 -3.65 -0.31
N ASP A 170 -9.33 -3.28 0.28
CA ASP A 170 -9.64 -1.91 0.67
C ASP A 170 -9.80 -1.83 2.20
N GLU A 171 -8.77 -1.31 2.87
CA GLU A 171 -8.69 -1.14 4.33
C GLU A 171 -9.00 -2.42 5.14
N PRO A 172 -8.45 -3.60 4.79
CA PRO A 172 -8.92 -4.87 5.35
C PRO A 172 -8.51 -5.07 6.81
N THR A 173 -7.43 -4.44 7.28
CA THR A 173 -6.81 -4.71 8.59
C THR A 173 -7.06 -3.67 9.66
N GLY A 174 -7.75 -2.58 9.34
CA GLY A 174 -7.90 -1.41 10.22
C GLY A 174 -8.48 -1.70 11.61
N ASN A 175 -9.23 -2.80 11.77
CA ASN A 175 -9.88 -3.21 13.03
C ASN A 175 -9.54 -4.64 13.44
N LEU A 176 -8.43 -5.20 12.91
CA LEU A 176 -8.00 -6.55 13.26
C LEU A 176 -7.06 -6.54 14.48
N ASP A 177 -7.16 -7.57 15.32
CA ASP A 177 -6.14 -7.85 16.31
C ASP A 177 -4.85 -8.38 15.66
N VAL A 178 -3.76 -8.41 16.44
CA VAL A 178 -2.42 -8.73 15.93
C VAL A 178 -2.35 -10.14 15.34
N GLU A 179 -2.97 -11.13 15.99
CA GLU A 179 -2.92 -12.53 15.55
C GLU A 179 -3.59 -12.74 14.18
N PHE A 180 -4.77 -12.11 13.98
CA PHE A 180 -5.47 -12.15 12.70
C PHE A 180 -4.72 -11.41 11.60
N ARG A 181 -4.05 -10.32 11.96
CA ARG A 181 -3.27 -9.50 11.03
C ARG A 181 -2.07 -10.27 10.47
N ASP A 182 -1.35 -10.97 11.32
CA ASP A 182 -0.19 -11.79 10.90
C ASP A 182 -0.60 -12.89 9.92
N LYS A 183 -1.67 -13.65 10.24
CA LYS A 183 -2.22 -14.66 9.33
C LYS A 183 -2.67 -14.07 7.99
N PHE A 184 -3.24 -12.88 8.03
CA PHE A 184 -3.69 -12.20 6.83
C PHE A 184 -2.49 -11.80 5.94
N TYR A 185 -1.40 -11.28 6.53
CA TYR A 185 -0.19 -10.94 5.76
C TYR A 185 0.51 -12.16 5.18
N GLU A 186 0.60 -13.25 5.91
CA GLU A 186 1.11 -14.53 5.39
C GLU A 186 0.32 -14.96 4.16
N THR A 187 -1.00 -14.94 4.25
CA THR A 187 -1.87 -15.31 3.11
C THR A 187 -1.69 -14.38 1.90
N ILE A 188 -1.52 -13.08 2.11
CA ILE A 188 -1.27 -12.14 1.01
C ILE A 188 0.05 -12.44 0.31
N ARG A 189 1.12 -12.75 1.07
CA ARG A 189 2.41 -13.15 0.50
C ARG A 189 2.31 -14.46 -0.28
N GLU A 190 1.58 -15.44 0.22
CA GLU A 190 1.33 -16.70 -0.49
C GLU A 190 0.59 -16.47 -1.81
N LEU A 191 -0.39 -15.56 -1.84
CA LEU A 191 -1.11 -15.18 -3.07
C LEU A 191 -0.18 -14.54 -4.09
N ALA A 192 0.70 -13.64 -3.64
CA ALA A 192 1.66 -12.95 -4.50
C ALA A 192 2.83 -13.84 -4.93
N ALA A 193 3.07 -14.99 -4.29
CA ALA A 193 4.12 -15.92 -4.71
C ALA A 193 3.85 -16.57 -6.09
N ASP A 194 2.62 -16.52 -6.60
CA ASP A 194 2.25 -16.95 -7.95
C ASP A 194 2.49 -15.80 -8.94
N GLU A 195 3.45 -15.97 -9.85
CA GLU A 195 3.84 -14.97 -10.86
C GLU A 195 2.71 -14.56 -11.83
N ASN A 196 1.59 -15.28 -11.83
CA ASN A 196 0.40 -14.92 -12.60
C ASN A 196 -0.59 -14.06 -11.82
N LYS A 197 -0.32 -13.79 -10.55
CA LYS A 197 -1.20 -13.05 -9.66
C LYS A 197 -0.55 -11.75 -9.20
N CYS A 198 -1.36 -10.80 -8.81
CA CYS A 198 -0.90 -9.63 -8.07
C CYS A 198 -1.92 -9.19 -7.03
N VAL A 199 -1.44 -8.41 -6.07
CA VAL A 199 -2.24 -7.86 -4.99
C VAL A 199 -2.21 -6.34 -5.04
N ILE A 200 -3.37 -5.72 -4.96
CA ILE A 200 -3.54 -4.26 -4.81
C ILE A 200 -4.13 -4.01 -3.42
N TYR A 201 -3.35 -3.42 -2.55
CA TYR A 201 -3.67 -3.25 -1.14
C TYR A 201 -3.75 -1.77 -0.77
N ALA A 202 -4.96 -1.25 -0.58
CA ALA A 202 -5.15 0.13 -0.14
C ALA A 202 -5.28 0.19 1.38
N THR A 203 -4.48 1.06 2.01
CA THR A 203 -4.51 1.27 3.46
C THR A 203 -4.10 2.70 3.82
N HIS A 204 -4.53 3.13 5.01
CA HIS A 204 -4.00 4.32 5.67
C HIS A 204 -2.94 3.95 6.73
N LEU A 205 -2.78 2.67 7.06
CA LEU A 205 -1.75 2.14 7.97
C LEU A 205 -0.47 1.85 7.19
N VAL A 206 0.26 2.91 6.88
CA VAL A 206 1.42 2.88 5.96
C VAL A 206 2.53 1.97 6.47
N GLU A 207 2.69 1.85 7.79
CA GLU A 207 3.70 1.00 8.42
C GLU A 207 3.53 -0.48 8.06
N GLU A 208 2.29 -0.93 7.79
CA GLU A 208 2.04 -2.32 7.42
C GLU A 208 2.72 -2.68 6.10
N LEU A 209 2.73 -1.75 5.15
CA LEU A 209 3.25 -1.98 3.80
C LEU A 209 4.77 -2.20 3.78
N GLU A 210 5.50 -1.66 4.76
CA GLU A 210 6.94 -1.86 4.86
C GLU A 210 7.35 -3.32 5.04
N HIS A 211 6.41 -4.16 5.48
CA HIS A 211 6.67 -5.56 5.74
C HIS A 211 6.39 -6.48 4.55
N PHE A 212 5.56 -6.05 3.58
CA PHE A 212 5.15 -6.96 2.52
C PHE A 212 4.94 -6.34 1.14
N ALA A 213 4.91 -5.00 0.99
CA ALA A 213 4.70 -4.39 -0.32
C ALA A 213 6.00 -4.37 -1.15
N ASP A 214 5.88 -4.70 -2.42
CA ASP A 214 6.98 -4.60 -3.40
C ASP A 214 6.98 -3.24 -4.08
N TYR A 215 5.79 -2.71 -4.37
CA TYR A 215 5.58 -1.43 -5.04
C TYR A 215 4.67 -0.51 -4.24
N ILE A 216 4.85 0.79 -4.42
CA ILE A 216 3.99 1.81 -3.83
C ILE A 216 3.35 2.65 -4.93
N LEU A 217 2.03 2.73 -4.92
CA LEU A 217 1.24 3.72 -5.64
C LEU A 217 0.80 4.80 -4.67
N TRP A 218 1.44 5.95 -4.72
CA TRP A 218 1.13 7.07 -3.84
C TRP A 218 0.24 8.08 -4.56
N LEU A 219 -0.98 8.24 -4.05
CA LEU A 219 -1.92 9.25 -4.50
C LEU A 219 -1.82 10.49 -3.62
N GLN A 220 -1.72 11.65 -4.26
CA GLN A 220 -1.73 12.94 -3.58
C GLN A 220 -2.94 13.76 -4.02
N LYS A 221 -3.56 14.47 -3.07
CA LYS A 221 -4.63 15.41 -3.35
C LYS A 221 -4.08 16.82 -3.31
N LYS A 222 -4.24 17.55 -4.43
CA LYS A 222 -3.99 18.98 -4.51
C LYS A 222 -5.29 19.65 -4.94
N ASP A 223 -5.71 20.66 -4.19
CA ASP A 223 -7.02 21.29 -4.31
C ASP A 223 -8.13 20.24 -4.22
N ASN A 224 -8.90 19.98 -5.23
CA ASN A 224 -9.90 18.92 -5.23
C ASN A 224 -9.55 17.77 -6.21
N THR A 225 -8.28 17.68 -6.62
CA THR A 225 -7.84 16.68 -7.58
C THR A 225 -6.88 15.69 -6.93
N GLY A 226 -7.23 14.40 -7.00
CA GLY A 226 -6.35 13.29 -6.66
C GLY A 226 -5.56 12.87 -7.90
N SER A 227 -4.25 12.79 -7.79
CA SER A 227 -3.35 12.39 -8.87
C SER A 227 -2.27 11.44 -8.36
N LYS A 228 -1.61 10.77 -9.28
CA LYS A 228 -0.46 9.93 -8.96
C LYS A 228 0.75 10.81 -8.65
N PHE A 229 1.23 10.73 -7.40
CA PHE A 229 2.47 11.38 -6.97
C PHE A 229 3.68 10.50 -7.26
N TYR A 230 3.59 9.21 -6.92
CA TYR A 230 4.65 8.24 -7.12
C TYR A 230 4.08 6.87 -7.51
N TYR A 231 4.80 6.15 -8.36
CA TYR A 231 4.63 4.72 -8.58
C TYR A 231 6.01 4.11 -8.87
N GLY A 232 6.41 3.15 -8.09
CA GLY A 232 7.69 2.47 -8.21
C GLY A 232 7.91 1.48 -7.06
N SER A 233 9.07 0.84 -7.03
CA SER A 233 9.41 -0.10 -5.97
C SER A 233 9.51 0.63 -4.62
N LEU A 234 9.15 -0.08 -3.55
CA LEU A 234 9.30 0.42 -2.18
C LEU A 234 10.76 0.70 -1.85
N ASP A 235 11.67 -0.18 -2.30
CA ASP A 235 13.10 -0.02 -2.05
C ASP A 235 13.67 1.23 -2.73
N GLU A 236 13.32 1.47 -4.02
CA GLU A 236 13.72 2.69 -4.73
C GLU A 236 13.19 3.96 -4.05
N LEU A 237 11.95 3.90 -3.53
CA LEU A 237 11.38 5.02 -2.78
C LEU A 237 12.18 5.29 -1.51
N ARG A 238 12.50 4.25 -0.74
CA ARG A 238 13.31 4.35 0.49
C ARG A 238 14.73 4.78 0.22
N ASP A 239 15.33 4.30 -0.87
CA ASP A 239 16.67 4.70 -1.29
C ASP A 239 16.76 6.17 -1.69
N SER A 240 15.66 6.74 -2.16
CA SER A 240 15.58 8.15 -2.58
C SER A 240 15.54 9.14 -1.40
N TYR A 241 15.38 8.66 -0.14
CA TYR A 241 15.24 9.56 1.01
C TYR A 241 16.09 9.10 2.18
N ARG A 242 16.57 10.09 2.96
CA ARG A 242 17.25 9.86 4.24
C ARG A 242 16.70 10.80 5.29
N LEU A 243 16.66 10.33 6.52
CA LEU A 243 16.41 11.16 7.68
C LEU A 243 17.75 11.46 8.35
N VAL A 244 18.02 12.75 8.56
CA VAL A 244 19.22 13.23 9.26
C VAL A 244 18.77 13.86 10.56
N SER A 245 19.32 13.39 11.67
CA SER A 245 19.02 13.88 13.02
C SER A 245 20.30 14.41 13.66
N GLY A 246 20.23 15.51 14.43
CA GLY A 246 21.41 16.04 15.08
C GLY A 246 21.24 17.46 15.61
N GLU A 247 22.36 18.10 15.95
CA GLU A 247 22.33 19.49 16.37
C GLU A 247 21.89 20.41 15.22
N LYS A 248 21.20 21.49 15.57
CA LYS A 248 20.69 22.46 14.59
C LYS A 248 21.80 23.00 13.69
N ALA A 249 22.97 23.26 14.23
CA ALA A 249 24.13 23.76 13.48
C ALA A 249 24.60 22.76 12.39
N LEU A 250 24.50 21.43 12.65
CA LEU A 250 24.80 20.40 11.67
C LEU A 250 23.74 20.39 10.56
N LEU A 251 22.48 20.45 10.92
CA LEU A 251 21.35 20.38 9.98
C LEU A 251 21.27 21.62 9.07
N GLU A 252 21.66 22.81 9.56
CA GLU A 252 21.72 24.06 8.79
C GLU A 252 22.78 24.03 7.67
N ARG A 253 23.73 23.10 7.74
CA ARG A 253 24.76 22.88 6.69
C ARG A 253 24.29 21.99 5.54
N ILE A 254 23.13 21.34 5.69
CA ILE A 254 22.55 20.51 4.62
C ILE A 254 22.04 21.44 3.50
N PRO A 255 22.35 21.11 2.22
CA PRO A 255 21.86 21.87 1.07
C PRO A 255 20.33 22.00 1.08
N LYS A 256 19.82 23.24 1.06
CA LYS A 256 18.38 23.51 1.12
C LYS A 256 17.58 22.85 -0.01
N GLU A 257 18.18 22.69 -1.16
CA GLU A 257 17.61 22.02 -2.34
C GLU A 257 17.38 20.52 -2.12
N LEU A 258 18.07 19.90 -1.16
CA LEU A 258 17.87 18.50 -0.79
C LEU A 258 16.81 18.35 0.30
N VAL A 259 16.53 19.39 1.07
CA VAL A 259 15.59 19.33 2.18
C VAL A 259 14.16 19.27 1.66
N VAL A 260 13.47 18.20 2.02
CA VAL A 260 12.05 17.97 1.69
C VAL A 260 11.14 18.52 2.78
N GLY A 261 11.55 18.36 4.03
CA GLY A 261 10.84 18.84 5.20
C GLY A 261 11.58 18.43 6.47
N GLY A 262 11.06 18.81 7.63
CA GLY A 262 11.73 18.44 8.88
C GLY A 262 11.07 19.05 10.09
N ARG A 263 11.70 18.81 11.25
CA ARG A 263 11.36 19.40 12.53
C ARG A 263 12.61 20.00 13.15
N LEU A 264 12.52 21.24 13.60
CA LEU A 264 13.55 21.90 14.38
C LEU A 264 12.92 22.42 15.68
N SER A 265 13.23 21.76 16.79
CA SER A 265 12.71 22.09 18.12
C SER A 265 13.87 22.07 19.15
N GLU A 266 13.61 22.50 20.38
CA GLU A 266 14.61 22.40 21.47
C GLU A 266 14.94 20.96 21.83
N SER A 267 14.01 20.04 21.65
CA SER A 267 14.13 18.63 22.09
C SER A 267 14.51 17.64 20.97
N SER A 268 14.27 17.99 19.70
CA SER A 268 14.53 17.08 18.58
C SER A 268 14.66 17.87 17.27
N ASN A 269 15.76 17.64 16.58
CA ASN A 269 15.97 18.22 15.27
C ASN A 269 16.21 17.11 14.25
N GLU A 270 15.40 17.12 13.19
CA GLU A 270 15.51 16.13 12.12
C GLU A 270 15.06 16.73 10.78
N LEU A 271 15.73 16.35 9.70
CA LEU A 271 15.39 16.73 8.34
C LEU A 271 15.24 15.49 7.47
N LEU A 272 14.15 15.43 6.71
CA LEU A 272 14.03 14.51 5.58
C LEU A 272 14.69 15.16 4.38
N ILE A 273 15.65 14.48 3.80
CA ILE A 273 16.35 14.93 2.60
C ILE A 273 16.11 13.97 1.44
N LYS A 274 16.08 14.51 0.24
CA LYS A 274 16.20 13.71 -0.97
C LYS A 274 17.67 13.32 -1.13
N TYR A 275 17.95 12.02 -1.14
CA TYR A 275 19.31 11.53 -1.16
C TYR A 275 19.93 11.70 -2.54
N ASP A 276 21.02 12.46 -2.60
CA ASP A 276 21.81 12.65 -3.81
C ASP A 276 23.29 12.72 -3.37
N GLU A 277 23.98 11.61 -3.52
CA GLU A 277 25.35 11.47 -3.03
C GLU A 277 26.30 12.48 -3.66
N ALA A 278 26.14 12.78 -4.95
CA ALA A 278 26.98 13.73 -5.65
C ALA A 278 26.78 15.17 -5.14
N LYS A 279 25.54 15.56 -4.82
CA LYS A 279 25.25 16.90 -4.31
C LYS A 279 25.64 17.06 -2.86
N ILE A 280 25.51 16.02 -2.04
CA ILE A 280 25.96 16.04 -0.65
C ILE A 280 27.49 16.24 -0.62
N SER A 281 28.23 15.53 -1.45
CA SER A 281 29.69 15.63 -1.52
C SER A 281 30.19 16.94 -2.18
N ALA A 282 29.53 17.46 -3.21
CA ALA A 282 29.97 18.64 -3.95
C ALA A 282 29.88 19.95 -3.16
N LYS A 283 28.78 20.18 -2.42
CA LYS A 283 28.58 21.44 -1.69
C LYS A 283 29.42 21.58 -0.43
N ILE A 284 29.82 20.46 0.12
CA ILE A 284 30.74 20.40 1.26
C ILE A 284 32.14 20.88 0.83
N ASN A 285 32.53 20.62 -0.41
CA ASN A 285 33.82 21.12 -0.96
C ASN A 285 33.83 22.62 -1.25
N ASP A 286 32.69 23.24 -1.56
CA ASP A 286 32.57 24.66 -1.85
C ASP A 286 32.60 25.53 -0.57
N GLU A 287 32.13 25.05 0.57
CA GLU A 287 32.14 25.79 1.85
C GLU A 287 33.50 25.71 2.59
N ILE A 288 34.28 24.68 2.30
CA ILE A 288 35.66 24.54 2.82
C ILE A 288 36.61 25.10 1.75
N GLY A 289 36.73 26.42 1.71
CA GLY A 289 37.76 27.09 0.88
C GLY A 289 39.11 26.37 1.05
N TYR A 290 39.72 25.97 -0.08
CA TYR A 290 41.00 25.28 -0.26
C TYR A 290 41.96 25.36 0.94
N GLY A 291 41.84 24.42 1.85
CA GLY A 291 42.82 24.11 2.87
C GLY A 291 43.35 22.72 2.61
N GLU A 292 44.67 22.58 2.54
CA GLU A 292 45.44 21.40 2.18
C GLU A 292 44.84 20.07 2.76
N THR A 293 44.45 19.20 1.87
CA THR A 293 44.00 17.84 2.18
C THR A 293 45.18 16.96 2.51
N GLU A 294 45.28 16.46 3.75
CA GLU A 294 46.04 15.26 4.04
C GLU A 294 45.28 14.08 3.44
N ILE A 295 45.87 13.52 2.38
CA ILE A 295 45.35 12.35 1.67
C ILE A 295 45.71 11.12 2.53
N ASN A 296 44.74 10.52 3.20
CA ASN A 296 44.85 9.18 3.74
C ASN A 296 44.35 8.20 2.67
N ASP A 297 45.25 7.37 2.15
CA ASP A 297 45.10 6.45 1.01
C ASP A 297 44.10 5.28 1.19
N GLU A 298 43.36 5.24 2.31
CA GLU A 298 42.41 4.13 2.61
C GLU A 298 40.93 4.45 2.44
N ILE A 299 40.55 5.69 2.13
CA ILE A 299 39.16 6.08 1.90
C ILE A 299 39.07 6.80 0.55
N GLY A 300 38.34 6.20 -0.39
CA GLY A 300 38.21 6.70 -1.75
C GLY A 300 37.87 8.20 -1.84
N TYR A 301 38.44 8.84 -2.83
CA TYR A 301 38.34 10.24 -3.21
C TYR A 301 37.03 10.95 -2.76
N GLY A 302 37.13 11.96 -1.91
CA GLY A 302 36.16 13.05 -1.81
C GLY A 302 35.32 13.15 -0.54
N ALA A 303 35.46 12.28 0.46
CA ALA A 303 34.72 12.46 1.71
C ALA A 303 35.42 13.46 2.65
N THR A 304 34.80 14.62 2.85
CA THR A 304 35.25 15.58 3.86
C THR A 304 34.82 15.16 5.28
N LYS A 305 35.44 15.73 6.32
CA LYS A 305 35.05 15.50 7.72
C LYS A 305 33.57 15.76 7.98
N LEU A 306 32.98 16.72 7.30
CA LEU A 306 31.55 17.06 7.39
C LEU A 306 30.66 16.01 6.72
N ASP A 307 31.05 15.49 5.55
CA ASP A 307 30.33 14.39 4.90
C ASP A 307 30.26 13.15 5.81
N HIS A 308 31.37 12.86 6.48
CA HIS A 308 31.43 11.80 7.49
C HIS A 308 30.51 12.06 8.69
N GLU A 309 30.48 13.30 9.21
CA GLU A 309 29.64 13.69 10.33
C GLU A 309 28.14 13.62 9.98
N ILE A 310 27.72 14.13 8.82
CA ILE A 310 26.34 14.02 8.35
C ILE A 310 25.95 12.56 8.15
N ARG A 311 26.83 11.73 7.56
CA ARG A 311 26.57 10.29 7.34
C ARG A 311 26.41 9.51 8.63
N GLN A 312 27.13 9.85 9.70
CA GLN A 312 26.96 9.23 11.02
C GLN A 312 25.58 9.50 11.64
N HIS A 313 24.94 10.61 11.26
CA HIS A 313 23.63 11.05 11.76
C HIS A 313 22.49 10.76 10.78
N MET A 314 22.78 10.07 9.67
CA MET A 314 21.86 9.75 8.59
C MET A 314 21.40 8.31 8.69
N ARG A 315 20.08 8.09 8.51
CA ARG A 315 19.49 6.76 8.38
C ARG A 315 18.49 6.70 7.22
N TYR A 316 18.14 5.51 6.80
CA TYR A 316 17.00 5.32 5.91
C TYR A 316 15.73 5.87 6.58
N ALA A 317 14.94 6.59 5.81
CA ALA A 317 13.66 7.05 6.28
C ALA A 317 12.60 5.95 6.11
N GLU A 318 11.74 5.77 7.10
CA GLU A 318 10.58 4.89 7.00
C GLU A 318 9.53 5.48 6.05
N LEU A 319 8.73 4.65 5.42
CA LEU A 319 7.67 5.08 4.48
C LEU A 319 6.72 6.10 5.12
N LYS A 320 6.40 5.92 6.39
CA LYS A 320 5.59 6.86 7.17
C LYS A 320 6.23 8.23 7.31
N GLU A 321 7.53 8.29 7.57
CA GLU A 321 8.29 9.52 7.71
C GLU A 321 8.40 10.24 6.36
N ILE A 322 8.72 9.50 5.30
CA ILE A 322 8.73 10.02 3.93
C ILE A 322 7.38 10.65 3.61
N MET A 323 6.30 9.91 3.84
CA MET A 323 4.94 10.38 3.58
C MET A 323 4.58 11.62 4.39
N TYR A 324 4.96 11.66 5.68
CA TYR A 324 4.68 12.79 6.56
C TYR A 324 5.38 14.07 6.08
N TYR A 325 6.70 14.03 5.86
CA TYR A 325 7.47 15.21 5.50
C TYR A 325 7.24 15.67 4.06
N VAL A 326 7.08 14.75 3.11
CA VAL A 326 6.73 15.11 1.72
C VAL A 326 5.36 15.79 1.65
N GLN A 327 4.39 15.36 2.47
CA GLN A 327 3.06 15.98 2.49
C GLN A 327 3.04 17.34 3.18
N LYS A 328 3.87 17.55 4.18
CA LYS A 328 4.01 18.84 4.86
C LYS A 328 4.77 19.83 3.99
N ASN A 329 5.84 19.36 3.35
CA ASN A 329 6.74 20.16 2.49
C ASN A 329 7.20 21.47 3.16
N GLU A 330 7.45 21.41 4.46
CA GLU A 330 7.87 22.54 5.30
C GLU A 330 8.74 22.08 6.46
N ILE A 331 9.57 22.98 6.98
CA ILE A 331 10.31 22.77 8.23
C ILE A 331 9.44 23.29 9.39
N ILE A 332 8.99 22.38 10.24
CA ILE A 332 8.22 22.72 11.43
C ILE A 332 9.20 23.28 12.48
N LYS A 333 9.01 24.53 12.89
CA LYS A 333 9.74 25.17 13.99
C LYS A 333 8.84 25.16 15.22
N GLU A 334 9.16 24.34 16.21
CA GLU A 334 8.52 24.38 17.52
C GLU A 334 9.32 25.35 18.42
N GLY A 335 8.70 26.46 18.83
CA GLY A 335 9.31 27.46 19.71
C GLY A 335 9.34 28.88 19.14
N GLY A 336 8.24 29.30 18.53
CA GLY A 336 8.02 30.71 18.18
C GLY A 336 6.62 31.10 18.65
N ASP A 337 6.60 31.99 19.65
CA ASP A 337 5.43 32.56 20.32
C ASP A 337 4.25 32.84 19.38
N GLU A 338 3.08 32.33 19.75
CA GLU A 338 1.83 33.00 19.43
C GLU A 338 1.88 34.42 20.07
N GLN A 339 1.99 35.43 19.24
CA GLN A 339 1.56 36.79 19.55
C GLN A 339 0.47 37.22 18.58
#